data_def38163476f5f9cb0ada2c5d8911197
#
_entry.id   def38163476f5f9cb0ada2c5d8911197
#
_cell.length_a   1.000
_cell.length_b   1.000
_cell.length_c   1.000
_cell.angle_alpha   90.00
_cell.angle_beta   90.00
_cell.angle_gamma   90.00
#
_symmetry.space_group_name_H-M   'P 1'
#
loop_
_entity.id
_entity.type
_entity.pdbx_description
1 polymer ?
#
loop_
_entity_poly.entity_id
_entity_poly.type
_entity_poly.pdbx_seq_one_letter_code
_entity_poly.pdbx_strand_id
1 'polypeptide(L)'
;AQGYKAILRFAYNHAGLNTSGGESKQWILRHIEQLTPLLNEYIGQIATMQVGFIGAWGEWHTSPLMNDQSAKNAIVSALLRALPAPYCVEMRYPNHKKALTLEQEGSRGRIGYANDYFTAGEHPLAPGNDFVPNTDDYKQITEEVKVNNFYMSGEIPYNEDTEWGLAALITPMKSLR
;
A
#
# COMPACT_ATOMS: atom_id res chain seq x y z
N ALA A 1 19.86 -19.09 4.74
CA ALA A 1 19.05 -17.94 4.31
C ALA A 1 19.21 -16.83 5.34
N GLN A 2 19.44 -15.59 4.92
CA GLN A 2 19.70 -14.45 5.83
C GLN A 2 18.41 -13.89 6.46
N GLY A 3 17.24 -14.50 6.25
CA GLY A 3 15.98 -14.11 6.87
C GLY A 3 15.29 -12.87 6.26
N TYR A 4 15.79 -12.33 5.17
CA TYR A 4 15.14 -11.22 4.46
C TYR A 4 13.84 -11.65 3.79
N LYS A 5 12.85 -10.77 3.79
CA LYS A 5 11.58 -10.92 3.07
C LYS A 5 11.33 -9.70 2.20
N ALA A 6 10.65 -9.92 1.09
CA ALA A 6 10.31 -8.88 0.14
C ALA A 6 8.97 -8.21 0.48
N ILE A 7 8.90 -6.90 0.30
CA ILE A 7 7.66 -6.15 0.13
C ILE A 7 7.51 -5.92 -1.38
N LEU A 8 6.44 -6.42 -1.96
CA LEU A 8 6.24 -6.38 -3.41
C LEU A 8 5.30 -5.23 -3.80
N ARG A 9 5.63 -4.52 -4.87
CA ARG A 9 4.75 -3.57 -5.54
C ARG A 9 4.92 -3.70 -7.05
N PHE A 10 3.84 -3.93 -7.77
CA PHE A 10 3.83 -3.98 -9.23
C PHE A 10 3.26 -2.68 -9.80
N ALA A 11 3.83 -2.19 -10.88
CA ALA A 11 3.38 -0.98 -11.54
C ALA A 11 3.54 -1.09 -13.06
N TYR A 12 2.67 -0.45 -13.81
CA TYR A 12 2.80 -0.30 -15.27
C TYR A 12 3.56 0.97 -15.63
N ASN A 13 3.46 1.98 -14.78
CA ASN A 13 4.04 3.30 -15.00
C ASN A 13 4.93 3.67 -13.80
N HIS A 14 6.21 3.88 -14.06
CA HIS A 14 7.20 4.25 -13.04
C HIS A 14 7.73 5.69 -13.21
N ALA A 15 7.23 6.44 -14.20
CA ALA A 15 7.75 7.78 -14.52
C ALA A 15 6.84 8.92 -14.07
N GLY A 16 5.74 8.66 -13.38
CA GLY A 16 4.76 9.68 -12.97
C GLY A 16 4.03 10.36 -14.13
N LEU A 17 4.39 10.04 -15.35
CA LEU A 17 3.74 10.58 -16.54
C LEU A 17 2.45 9.79 -16.78
N ASN A 18 1.39 10.51 -17.08
CA ASN A 18 0.11 9.94 -17.52
C ASN A 18 0.30 9.29 -18.90
N THR A 19 0.93 8.15 -18.93
CA THR A 19 0.99 7.33 -20.13
C THR A 19 -0.31 6.57 -20.22
N SER A 20 -1.29 7.24 -20.79
CA SER A 20 -2.54 6.62 -21.18
C SER A 20 -2.27 5.33 -21.94
N GLY A 21 -2.57 4.17 -21.39
CA GLY A 21 -2.68 2.99 -22.20
C GLY A 21 -2.18 1.67 -21.66
N GLY A 22 -1.48 1.60 -20.55
CA GLY A 22 -0.97 0.32 -20.04
C GLY A 22 -1.89 -0.37 -19.04
N GLU A 23 -2.56 0.39 -18.22
CA GLU A 23 -3.38 -0.17 -17.15
C GLU A 23 -4.86 -0.18 -17.49
N SER A 24 -5.44 -1.37 -17.50
CA SER A 24 -6.88 -1.54 -17.51
C SER A 24 -7.26 -2.58 -16.47
N LYS A 25 -8.48 -2.50 -15.94
CA LYS A 25 -9.02 -3.51 -15.02
C LYS A 25 -8.77 -4.94 -15.52
N GLN A 26 -9.05 -5.18 -16.80
CA GLN A 26 -8.93 -6.50 -17.41
C GLN A 26 -7.49 -7.02 -17.41
N TRP A 27 -6.53 -6.20 -17.81
CA TRP A 27 -5.12 -6.58 -17.83
C TRP A 27 -4.57 -6.78 -16.43
N ILE A 28 -4.92 -5.91 -15.49
CA ILE A 28 -4.51 -6.03 -14.09
C ILE A 28 -4.98 -7.38 -13.52
N LEU A 29 -6.26 -7.70 -13.66
CA LEU A 29 -6.82 -8.96 -13.16
C LEU A 29 -6.14 -10.19 -13.80
N ARG A 30 -5.86 -10.14 -15.12
CA ARG A 30 -5.14 -11.20 -15.82
C ARG A 30 -3.71 -11.35 -15.29
N HIS A 31 -2.99 -10.26 -15.08
CA HIS A 31 -1.63 -10.33 -14.55
C HIS A 31 -1.59 -10.82 -13.11
N ILE A 32 -2.55 -10.44 -12.26
CA ILE A 32 -2.67 -11.00 -10.91
C ILE A 32 -2.88 -12.53 -10.98
N GLU A 33 -3.76 -13.00 -11.87
CA GLU A 33 -3.97 -14.44 -12.08
C GLU A 33 -2.68 -15.16 -12.49
N GLN A 34 -1.91 -14.59 -13.45
CA GLN A 34 -0.64 -15.14 -13.91
C GLN A 34 0.45 -15.12 -12.82
N LEU A 35 0.46 -14.11 -11.96
CA LEU A 35 1.40 -14.00 -10.86
C LEU A 35 1.07 -14.93 -9.68
N THR A 36 -0.19 -15.31 -9.51
CA THR A 36 -0.66 -16.10 -8.36
C THR A 36 0.16 -17.36 -8.10
N PRO A 37 0.48 -18.22 -9.09
CA PRO A 37 1.32 -19.41 -8.85
C PRO A 37 2.70 -19.04 -8.29
N LEU A 38 3.35 -18.02 -8.83
CA LEU A 38 4.66 -17.56 -8.37
C LEU A 38 4.60 -16.99 -6.95
N LEU A 39 3.58 -16.17 -6.66
CA LEU A 39 3.37 -15.63 -5.31
C LEU A 39 3.21 -16.74 -4.29
N ASN A 40 2.48 -17.80 -4.62
CA ASN A 40 2.30 -18.94 -3.72
C ASN A 40 3.57 -19.80 -3.59
N GLU A 41 4.32 -20.00 -4.67
CA GLU A 41 5.60 -20.74 -4.64
C GLU A 41 6.61 -20.06 -3.71
N TYR A 42 6.71 -18.71 -3.77
CA TYR A 42 7.67 -17.92 -3.01
C TYR A 42 7.06 -17.24 -1.77
N ILE A 43 5.89 -17.68 -1.32
CA ILE A 43 5.14 -17.02 -0.23
C ILE A 43 5.96 -16.84 1.06
N GLY A 44 6.81 -17.80 1.37
CA GLY A 44 7.69 -17.75 2.55
C GLY A 44 8.73 -16.61 2.51
N GLN A 45 8.97 -16.04 1.33
CA GLN A 45 9.92 -14.94 1.10
C GLN A 45 9.21 -13.57 0.99
N ILE A 46 7.88 -13.56 1.04
CA ILE A 46 7.07 -12.34 0.96
C ILE A 46 6.68 -11.95 2.39
N ALA A 47 6.95 -10.70 2.77
CA ALA A 47 6.43 -10.12 4.00
C ALA A 47 4.98 -9.66 3.79
N THR A 48 4.79 -8.84 2.78
CA THR A 48 3.50 -8.25 2.38
C THR A 48 3.58 -7.82 0.92
N MET A 49 2.44 -7.42 0.35
CA MET A 49 2.39 -6.85 -0.99
C MET A 49 1.56 -5.56 -0.97
N GLN A 50 2.12 -4.47 -1.44
CA GLN A 50 1.35 -3.27 -1.69
C GLN A 50 0.38 -3.52 -2.86
N VAL A 51 -0.83 -2.96 -2.79
CA VAL A 51 -1.87 -3.22 -3.80
C VAL A 51 -1.43 -2.88 -5.22
N GLY A 52 -0.57 -1.88 -5.41
CA GLY A 52 0.11 -1.65 -6.68
C GLY A 52 -0.83 -1.46 -7.88
N PHE A 53 -0.28 -1.72 -9.07
CA PHE A 53 -0.92 -1.77 -10.40
C PHE A 53 -1.56 -0.48 -10.89
N ILE A 54 -2.25 0.28 -10.06
CA ILE A 54 -3.01 1.48 -10.45
C ILE A 54 -2.14 2.72 -10.29
N GLY A 55 -2.03 3.49 -11.37
CA GLY A 55 -1.45 4.82 -11.39
C GLY A 55 0.08 4.85 -11.42
N ALA A 56 0.61 6.05 -11.27
CA ALA A 56 2.05 6.28 -11.23
C ALA A 56 2.66 5.44 -10.10
N TRP A 57 3.72 4.72 -10.41
CA TRP A 57 4.44 3.79 -9.52
C TRP A 57 3.57 2.73 -8.83
N GLY A 58 2.30 2.57 -9.24
CA GLY A 58 1.34 1.71 -8.54
C GLY A 58 0.83 2.30 -7.22
N GLU A 59 0.83 3.62 -7.06
CA GLU A 59 0.54 4.31 -5.81
C GLU A 59 -0.88 4.84 -5.69
N TRP A 60 -1.75 4.43 -6.57
CA TRP A 60 -3.17 4.78 -6.54
C TRP A 60 -3.45 6.28 -6.65
N HIS A 61 -2.75 6.93 -7.57
CA HIS A 61 -3.02 8.30 -8.03
C HIS A 61 -2.71 8.45 -9.52
N THR A 62 -3.14 9.56 -10.12
CA THR A 62 -2.81 9.92 -11.52
C THR A 62 -3.20 8.82 -12.52
N SER A 63 -4.41 8.27 -12.37
CA SER A 63 -4.94 7.20 -13.24
C SER A 63 -6.45 7.37 -13.46
N PRO A 64 -6.96 7.09 -14.67
CA PRO A 64 -8.39 7.02 -14.92
C PRO A 64 -9.13 5.99 -14.05
N LEU A 65 -8.45 4.89 -13.67
CA LEU A 65 -9.01 3.86 -12.80
C LEU A 65 -9.31 4.33 -11.37
N MET A 66 -8.76 5.49 -10.97
CA MET A 66 -9.09 6.07 -9.66
C MET A 66 -10.56 6.45 -9.53
N ASN A 67 -11.24 6.72 -10.65
CA ASN A 67 -12.67 7.00 -10.71
C ASN A 67 -13.54 5.73 -10.86
N ASP A 68 -12.93 4.57 -11.06
CA ASP A 68 -13.64 3.29 -11.18
C ASP A 68 -13.57 2.48 -9.88
N GLN A 69 -14.56 2.68 -9.01
CA GLN A 69 -14.64 1.95 -7.75
C GLN A 69 -14.84 0.44 -7.96
N SER A 70 -15.52 0.03 -9.03
CA SER A 70 -15.68 -1.40 -9.36
C SER A 70 -14.34 -2.05 -9.73
N ALA A 71 -13.49 -1.34 -10.48
CA ALA A 71 -12.14 -1.81 -10.77
C ALA A 71 -11.30 -1.94 -9.50
N LYS A 72 -11.31 -0.92 -8.65
CA LYS A 72 -10.59 -0.94 -7.37
C LYS A 72 -11.01 -2.12 -6.47
N ASN A 73 -12.30 -2.34 -6.32
CA ASN A 73 -12.85 -3.47 -5.55
C ASN A 73 -12.40 -4.81 -6.11
N ALA A 74 -12.51 -5.00 -7.43
CA ALA A 74 -12.15 -6.26 -8.09
C ALA A 74 -10.65 -6.55 -7.99
N ILE A 75 -9.80 -5.53 -8.14
CA ILE A 75 -8.34 -5.68 -8.08
C ILE A 75 -7.91 -6.06 -6.66
N VAL A 76 -8.40 -5.37 -5.64
CA VAL A 76 -8.05 -5.70 -4.25
C VAL A 76 -8.56 -7.08 -3.86
N SER A 77 -9.79 -7.43 -4.25
CA SER A 77 -10.33 -8.78 -4.02
C SER A 77 -9.50 -9.86 -4.71
N ALA A 78 -9.02 -9.62 -5.93
CA ALA A 78 -8.15 -10.55 -6.65
C ALA A 78 -6.80 -10.74 -5.93
N LEU A 79 -6.19 -9.67 -5.45
CA LEU A 79 -4.93 -9.73 -4.68
C LEU A 79 -5.09 -10.50 -3.36
N LEU A 80 -6.19 -10.28 -2.65
CA LEU A 80 -6.50 -11.00 -1.40
C LEU A 80 -6.76 -12.50 -1.64
N ARG A 81 -7.24 -12.88 -2.83
CA ARG A 81 -7.35 -14.28 -3.24
C ARG A 81 -5.99 -14.87 -3.67
N ALA A 82 -5.17 -14.08 -4.36
CA ALA A 82 -3.85 -14.51 -4.81
C ALA A 82 -2.89 -14.80 -3.65
N LEU A 83 -3.01 -14.07 -2.56
CA LEU A 83 -2.23 -14.30 -1.34
C LEU A 83 -3.05 -15.10 -0.33
N PRO A 84 -2.61 -16.31 0.09
CA PRO A 84 -3.32 -17.08 1.11
C PRO A 84 -3.28 -16.38 2.47
N ALA A 85 -4.30 -16.59 3.31
CA ALA A 85 -4.23 -16.13 4.71
C ALA A 85 -3.07 -16.85 5.44
N PRO A 86 -2.35 -16.19 6.35
CA PRO A 86 -2.61 -14.86 6.91
C PRO A 86 -1.92 -13.69 6.19
N TYR A 87 -1.38 -13.89 4.99
CA TYR A 87 -0.67 -12.83 4.27
C TYR A 87 -1.58 -11.65 3.96
N CYS A 88 -1.02 -10.45 4.03
CA CYS A 88 -1.73 -9.18 3.91
C CYS A 88 -1.35 -8.47 2.62
N VAL A 89 -2.21 -7.56 2.20
CA VAL A 89 -1.86 -6.50 1.25
C VAL A 89 -1.81 -5.17 1.98
N GLU A 90 -1.15 -4.17 1.41
CA GLU A 90 -1.06 -2.83 1.99
C GLU A 90 -1.59 -1.78 1.02
N MET A 91 -2.31 -0.82 1.55
CA MET A 91 -2.88 0.30 0.80
C MET A 91 -2.29 1.61 1.32
N ARG A 92 -1.95 2.51 0.40
CA ARG A 92 -1.35 3.79 0.76
C ARG A 92 -2.34 4.70 1.48
N TYR A 93 -3.54 4.87 0.94
CA TYR A 93 -4.50 5.84 1.46
C TYR A 93 -5.65 5.18 2.22
N PRO A 94 -5.87 5.56 3.50
CA PRO A 94 -6.97 5.01 4.31
C PRO A 94 -8.36 5.22 3.71
N ASN A 95 -8.60 6.37 3.09
CA ASN A 95 -9.86 6.68 2.41
C ASN A 95 -10.17 5.69 1.27
N HIS A 96 -9.16 5.22 0.54
CA HIS A 96 -9.34 4.19 -0.49
C HIS A 96 -9.75 2.85 0.13
N LYS A 97 -9.13 2.44 1.24
CA LYS A 97 -9.54 1.24 1.98
C LYS A 97 -10.97 1.35 2.49
N LYS A 98 -11.34 2.52 3.05
CA LYS A 98 -12.69 2.79 3.54
C LYS A 98 -13.75 2.62 2.45
N ALA A 99 -13.45 3.07 1.23
CA ALA A 99 -14.35 3.01 0.09
C ALA A 99 -14.50 1.61 -0.55
N LEU A 100 -13.68 0.62 -0.16
CA LEU A 100 -13.75 -0.72 -0.74
C LEU A 100 -15.03 -1.45 -0.35
N THR A 101 -15.59 -2.17 -1.32
CA THR A 101 -16.58 -3.22 -1.11
C THR A 101 -15.95 -4.53 -1.52
N LEU A 102 -15.65 -5.40 -0.57
CA LEU A 102 -14.93 -6.64 -0.78
C LEU A 102 -15.90 -7.82 -0.89
N GLU A 103 -15.58 -8.74 -1.80
CA GLU A 103 -16.41 -9.93 -2.06
C GLU A 103 -16.42 -10.90 -0.87
N GLN A 104 -15.33 -10.95 -0.12
CA GLN A 104 -15.12 -11.91 0.96
C GLN A 104 -15.20 -11.22 2.31
N GLU A 105 -16.14 -11.64 3.13
CA GLU A 105 -16.27 -11.14 4.50
C GLU A 105 -15.01 -11.39 5.32
N GLY A 106 -14.65 -10.46 6.18
CA GLY A 106 -13.43 -10.55 7.01
C GLY A 106 -12.12 -10.21 6.29
N SER A 107 -12.10 -10.16 4.98
CA SER A 107 -10.86 -9.90 4.22
C SER A 107 -10.31 -8.47 4.41
N ARG A 108 -11.13 -7.52 4.85
CA ARG A 108 -10.69 -6.15 5.18
C ARG A 108 -9.60 -6.12 6.26
N GLY A 109 -9.63 -7.03 7.23
CA GLY A 109 -8.61 -7.17 8.27
C GLY A 109 -7.23 -7.61 7.73
N ARG A 110 -7.15 -8.04 6.47
CA ARG A 110 -5.90 -8.37 5.77
C ARG A 110 -5.37 -7.23 4.90
N ILE A 111 -5.93 -6.04 5.02
CA ILE A 111 -5.45 -4.85 4.33
C ILE A 111 -4.77 -3.96 5.34
N GLY A 112 -3.44 -3.90 5.29
CA GLY A 112 -2.61 -2.99 6.05
C GLY A 112 -2.42 -1.65 5.35
N TYR A 113 -1.41 -0.91 5.79
CA TYR A 113 -1.12 0.42 5.27
C TYR A 113 0.35 0.57 4.91
N ALA A 114 0.61 1.26 3.80
CA ALA A 114 1.93 1.70 3.38
C ALA A 114 1.96 3.23 3.33
N ASN A 115 2.82 3.85 4.14
CA ASN A 115 2.96 5.31 4.17
C ASN A 115 4.19 5.72 3.36
N ASP A 116 4.00 6.19 2.13
CA ASP A 116 5.10 6.58 1.25
C ASP A 116 5.76 7.91 1.65
N TYR A 117 5.19 8.63 2.60
CA TYR A 117 5.71 9.87 3.18
C TYR A 117 5.92 9.76 4.69
N PHE A 118 6.44 8.63 5.13
CA PHE A 118 6.53 8.25 6.54
C PHE A 118 7.19 9.31 7.44
N THR A 119 8.19 10.02 6.92
CA THR A 119 8.91 11.05 7.67
C THR A 119 8.61 12.48 7.23
N ALA A 120 7.79 12.67 6.20
CA ALA A 120 7.65 13.97 5.54
C ALA A 120 6.67 14.94 6.22
N GLY A 121 5.98 14.52 7.28
CA GLY A 121 5.03 15.42 7.98
C GLY A 121 5.64 16.70 8.52
N GLU A 122 6.92 16.68 8.81
CA GLU A 122 7.69 17.81 9.33
C GLU A 122 8.76 18.32 8.35
N HIS A 123 8.82 17.75 7.14
CA HIS A 123 9.85 18.10 6.16
C HIS A 123 9.52 19.43 5.48
N PRO A 124 10.46 20.43 5.51
CA PRO A 124 10.19 21.78 5.03
C PRO A 124 9.91 21.87 3.53
N LEU A 125 10.39 20.91 2.73
CA LEU A 125 10.26 20.94 1.27
C LEU A 125 9.04 20.18 0.75
N ALA A 126 8.41 19.34 1.57
CA ALA A 126 7.23 18.58 1.16
C ALA A 126 6.36 18.27 2.38
N PRO A 127 5.47 19.17 2.77
CA PRO A 127 4.44 18.89 3.75
C PRO A 127 3.46 17.87 3.18
N GLY A 128 3.52 16.63 3.60
CA GLY A 128 2.64 15.63 2.99
C GLY A 128 2.79 14.23 3.54
N ASN A 129 2.85 14.09 4.84
CA ASN A 129 2.68 12.77 5.44
C ASN A 129 1.28 12.24 5.04
N ASP A 130 1.23 11.06 4.44
CA ASP A 130 -0.04 10.40 4.08
C ASP A 130 -0.90 10.11 5.33
N PHE A 131 -0.27 10.01 6.50
CA PHE A 131 -0.94 9.74 7.78
C PHE A 131 -0.78 10.91 8.74
N VAL A 132 -1.49 11.98 8.49
CA VAL A 132 -1.40 13.21 9.30
C VAL A 132 -2.04 12.99 10.67
N PRO A 133 -1.33 13.20 11.78
CA PRO A 133 -1.88 13.11 13.13
C PRO A 133 -3.14 13.97 13.32
N ASN A 134 -4.08 13.48 14.13
CA ASN A 134 -5.36 14.14 14.46
C ASN A 134 -6.37 14.24 13.29
N THR A 135 -6.11 13.61 12.15
CA THR A 135 -7.10 13.45 11.06
C THR A 135 -7.98 12.22 11.30
N ASP A 136 -9.09 12.14 10.58
CA ASP A 136 -9.97 10.97 10.63
C ASP A 136 -9.29 9.73 10.03
N ASP A 137 -8.42 9.89 9.04
CA ASP A 137 -7.62 8.81 8.48
C ASP A 137 -6.64 8.26 9.51
N TYR A 138 -5.98 9.12 10.29
CA TYR A 138 -5.09 8.69 11.36
C TYR A 138 -5.85 7.95 12.48
N LYS A 139 -7.04 8.40 12.84
CA LYS A 139 -7.91 7.71 13.81
C LYS A 139 -8.30 6.32 13.28
N GLN A 140 -8.70 6.23 12.01
CA GLN A 140 -9.03 4.95 11.38
C GLN A 140 -7.86 3.96 11.46
N ILE A 141 -6.65 4.39 11.09
CA ILE A 141 -5.45 3.56 11.16
C ILE A 141 -5.22 3.06 12.58
N THR A 142 -5.23 3.96 13.57
CA THR A 142 -4.97 3.62 14.97
C THR A 142 -6.02 2.68 15.57
N GLU A 143 -7.27 2.80 15.18
CA GLU A 143 -8.34 1.88 15.58
C GLU A 143 -8.15 0.49 14.94
N GLU A 144 -7.86 0.46 13.65
CA GLU A 144 -7.70 -0.80 12.92
C GLU A 144 -6.45 -1.58 13.35
N VAL A 145 -5.34 -0.91 13.67
CA VAL A 145 -4.11 -1.54 14.17
C VAL A 145 -4.33 -2.27 15.49
N LYS A 146 -5.25 -1.76 16.34
CA LYS A 146 -5.56 -2.40 17.64
C LYS A 146 -6.29 -3.73 17.51
N VAL A 147 -7.04 -3.92 16.42
CA VAL A 147 -7.95 -5.07 16.27
C VAL A 147 -7.55 -6.05 15.16
N ASN A 148 -6.64 -5.65 14.29
CA ASN A 148 -6.19 -6.47 13.16
C ASN A 148 -4.70 -6.73 13.24
N ASN A 149 -4.30 -7.91 12.78
CA ASN A 149 -2.89 -8.28 12.65
C ASN A 149 -2.47 -8.18 11.19
N PHE A 150 -2.13 -6.98 10.73
CA PHE A 150 -1.63 -6.72 9.39
C PHE A 150 -0.28 -6.01 9.41
N TYR A 151 0.41 -6.01 8.27
CA TYR A 151 1.64 -5.25 8.10
C TYR A 151 1.37 -3.76 7.93
N MET A 152 2.32 -2.97 8.44
CA MET A 152 2.47 -1.57 8.11
C MET A 152 3.88 -1.35 7.60
N SER A 153 4.01 -0.76 6.43
CA SER A 153 5.28 -0.34 5.84
C SER A 153 5.26 1.13 5.47
N GLY A 154 6.37 1.62 4.95
CA GLY A 154 6.46 2.99 4.49
C GLY A 154 7.74 3.23 3.73
N GLU A 155 7.79 4.35 3.03
CA GLU A 155 8.96 4.84 2.32
C GLU A 155 9.44 6.15 2.93
N ILE A 156 10.76 6.31 3.02
CA ILE A 156 11.40 7.57 3.37
C ILE A 156 11.63 8.31 2.05
N PRO A 157 10.88 9.39 1.77
CA PRO A 157 10.85 9.99 0.44
C PRO A 157 12.09 10.83 0.09
N TYR A 158 12.94 11.12 1.06
CA TYR A 158 14.09 12.01 0.90
C TYR A 158 15.36 11.40 1.50
N ASN A 159 16.52 11.90 1.07
CA ASN A 159 17.77 11.57 1.72
C ASN A 159 17.79 12.21 3.12
N GLU A 160 17.60 11.38 4.11
CA GLU A 160 17.45 11.74 5.51
C GLU A 160 18.81 11.77 6.27
N ASP A 161 19.94 11.82 5.55
CA ASP A 161 21.29 11.96 6.14
C ASP A 161 21.56 13.36 6.71
N THR A 162 20.53 14.17 6.82
CA THR A 162 20.58 15.51 7.42
C THR A 162 20.04 15.49 8.86
N GLU A 163 20.30 16.55 9.62
CA GLU A 163 19.76 16.70 10.98
C GLU A 163 18.23 16.52 11.08
N TRP A 164 17.53 16.76 9.98
CA TRP A 164 16.09 16.55 9.86
C TRP A 164 15.69 15.08 9.84
N GLY A 165 16.45 14.26 9.12
CA GLY A 165 16.07 12.90 8.84
C GLY A 165 15.95 12.03 10.08
N LEU A 166 16.95 12.04 10.94
CA LEU A 166 16.97 11.17 12.10
C LEU A 166 15.87 11.52 13.12
N ALA A 167 15.65 12.82 13.36
CA ALA A 167 14.61 13.29 14.28
C ALA A 167 13.19 13.00 13.73
N ALA A 168 12.97 13.25 12.45
CA ALA A 168 11.71 12.95 11.78
C ALA A 168 11.40 11.44 11.75
N LEU A 169 12.42 10.60 11.63
CA LEU A 169 12.26 9.14 11.64
C LEU A 169 11.89 8.61 13.04
N ILE A 170 12.53 9.10 14.08
CA ILE A 170 12.36 8.59 15.45
C ILE A 170 10.97 8.94 16.01
N THR A 171 10.44 10.11 15.72
CA THR A 171 9.16 10.57 16.27
C THR A 171 7.96 9.76 15.79
N PRO A 172 7.77 9.52 14.48
CA PRO A 172 6.71 8.64 14.00
C PRO A 172 6.82 7.21 14.51
N MET A 173 8.03 6.64 14.54
CA MET A 173 8.24 5.29 15.05
C MET A 173 7.85 5.13 16.53
N LYS A 174 8.03 6.17 17.34
CA LYS A 174 7.59 6.17 18.74
C LYS A 174 6.08 6.29 18.89
N SER A 175 5.40 6.96 17.99
CA SER A 175 3.94 7.15 18.02
C SER A 175 3.16 5.92 17.58
N LEU A 176 3.80 4.99 16.88
CA LEU A 176 3.21 3.73 16.41
C LEU A 176 3.35 2.56 17.42
N ARG A 177 4.01 2.81 18.55
CA ARG A 177 4.13 1.86 19.67
C ARG A 177 3.08 2.15 20.73
#